data_e88dbdbee960e709bc9a5342d293219a
#
_entry.id   e88dbdbee960e709bc9a5342d293219a
#
_cell.length_a   1.000
_cell.length_b   1.000
_cell.length_c   1.000
_cell.angle_alpha   90.00
_cell.angle_beta   90.00
_cell.angle_gamma   90.00
#
_symmetry.space_group_name_H-M   'P 1'
#
loop_
_entity.id
_entity.type
_entity.pdbx_description
1 polymer ?
#
loop_
_entity_poly.entity_id
_entity_poly.type
_entity_poly.pdbx_seq_one_letter_code
_entity_poly.pdbx_strand_id
1 'polypeptide(L)'
;MKEVGQILSNHLSTSQSFLSCDLYELKLKSGISYYWADTDADVNYGGHTYKGDGPIITREKIATNSTVSVDKLSVTITASQNDQIGGVPVLEVAHNGGLDGATLDLRRAFFDDAGKVIECIDLFHGTCEVTQGGGFILKISAKSVVQKLNIEYPNRRYYPQCPYSIYSKECGVDIKAYRKKAKVTAVTGTNTVQIDIPFEDGYYTAGGMEWISGPLAGQATQIMDSKNSTIVYMSATNTAPRIGDVAYIYPGCDKTPTTCKNKFNNFSRNRATPYVPLKETIR
;
A
#
# COMPACT_ATOMS: atom_id res chain seq x y z
N MET A 1 7.87 -27.42 -9.78
CA MET A 1 6.91 -27.91 -10.80
C MET A 1 5.54 -27.48 -10.30
N LYS A 2 4.71 -26.87 -11.11
CA LYS A 2 3.35 -26.48 -10.68
C LYS A 2 2.48 -27.76 -10.70
N GLU A 3 1.71 -27.96 -9.63
CA GLU A 3 0.78 -29.07 -9.57
C GLU A 3 -0.40 -28.79 -10.51
N VAL A 4 -0.74 -29.75 -11.33
CA VAL A 4 -1.82 -29.69 -12.31
C VAL A 4 -2.72 -30.90 -12.06
N GLY A 5 -4.01 -30.68 -11.96
CA GLY A 5 -4.99 -31.77 -11.79
C GLY A 5 -5.02 -32.74 -12.98
N GLN A 6 -5.38 -33.98 -12.69
CA GLN A 6 -5.41 -35.04 -13.70
C GLN A 6 -6.32 -34.68 -14.90
N ILE A 7 -7.44 -33.99 -14.65
CA ILE A 7 -8.41 -33.59 -15.67
C ILE A 7 -7.78 -32.60 -16.65
N LEU A 8 -7.11 -31.56 -16.13
CA LEU A 8 -6.43 -30.56 -16.96
C LEU A 8 -5.23 -31.17 -17.68
N SER A 9 -4.46 -32.04 -17.01
CA SER A 9 -3.33 -32.76 -17.65
C SER A 9 -3.79 -33.58 -18.84
N ASN A 10 -4.92 -34.31 -18.72
CA ASN A 10 -5.49 -35.07 -19.81
C ASN A 10 -5.99 -34.17 -20.94
N HIS A 11 -6.68 -33.08 -20.59
CA HIS A 11 -7.16 -32.10 -21.58
C HIS A 11 -6.02 -31.51 -22.39
N LEU A 12 -4.94 -31.04 -21.73
CA LEU A 12 -3.77 -30.47 -22.39
C LEU A 12 -2.99 -31.48 -23.24
N SER A 13 -3.05 -32.79 -22.92
CA SER A 13 -2.36 -33.82 -23.69
C SER A 13 -3.15 -34.32 -24.92
N THR A 14 -4.47 -34.19 -24.90
CA THR A 14 -5.37 -34.68 -25.98
C THR A 14 -5.82 -33.59 -26.93
N SER A 15 -5.94 -32.33 -26.47
CA SER A 15 -6.42 -31.23 -27.28
C SER A 15 -5.31 -30.59 -28.09
N GLN A 16 -5.55 -30.33 -29.38
CA GLN A 16 -4.62 -29.61 -30.25
C GLN A 16 -4.65 -28.10 -30.05
N SER A 17 -5.75 -27.58 -29.51
CA SER A 17 -5.93 -26.20 -29.13
C SER A 17 -6.67 -26.11 -27.80
N PHE A 18 -6.41 -25.09 -27.02
CA PHE A 18 -7.10 -24.84 -25.76
C PHE A 18 -7.38 -23.34 -25.57
N LEU A 19 -8.51 -23.05 -24.99
CA LEU A 19 -8.90 -21.70 -24.59
C LEU A 19 -8.42 -21.46 -23.16
N SER A 20 -7.75 -20.33 -22.94
CA SER A 20 -7.28 -19.93 -21.61
C SER A 20 -7.34 -18.42 -21.44
N CYS A 21 -7.56 -17.94 -20.24
CA CYS A 21 -7.45 -16.54 -19.88
C CYS A 21 -6.69 -16.36 -18.56
N ASP A 22 -6.18 -15.18 -18.32
CA ASP A 22 -5.56 -14.83 -17.06
C ASP A 22 -6.60 -14.17 -16.13
N LEU A 23 -6.61 -14.62 -14.87
CA LEU A 23 -7.48 -14.11 -13.81
C LEU A 23 -6.64 -13.38 -12.78
N TYR A 24 -7.04 -12.15 -12.47
CA TYR A 24 -6.36 -11.28 -11.54
C TYR A 24 -7.22 -11.05 -10.30
N GLU A 25 -6.70 -11.39 -9.13
CA GLU A 25 -7.27 -11.00 -7.84
C GLU A 25 -6.38 -9.95 -7.21
N LEU A 26 -6.90 -8.74 -7.04
CA LEU A 26 -6.23 -7.64 -6.39
C LEU A 26 -6.86 -7.41 -5.01
N LYS A 27 -6.14 -7.75 -3.95
CA LYS A 27 -6.59 -7.57 -2.58
C LYS A 27 -5.90 -6.36 -1.96
N LEU A 28 -6.67 -5.34 -1.64
CA LEU A 28 -6.19 -4.12 -1.00
C LEU A 28 -5.82 -4.36 0.47
N LYS A 29 -5.00 -3.48 1.04
CA LYS A 29 -4.69 -3.50 2.49
C LYS A 29 -5.93 -3.33 3.37
N SER A 30 -6.99 -2.70 2.86
CA SER A 30 -8.30 -2.59 3.52
C SER A 30 -9.03 -3.93 3.67
N GLY A 31 -8.55 -4.99 2.99
CA GLY A 31 -9.17 -6.32 2.96
C GLY A 31 -10.18 -6.51 1.84
N ILE A 32 -10.47 -5.49 1.05
CA ILE A 32 -11.38 -5.58 -0.10
C ILE A 32 -10.62 -6.20 -1.28
N SER A 33 -11.24 -7.17 -1.96
CA SER A 33 -10.69 -7.83 -3.15
C SER A 33 -11.47 -7.43 -4.40
N TYR A 34 -10.74 -7.26 -5.51
CA TYR A 34 -11.25 -7.02 -6.86
C TYR A 34 -10.81 -8.15 -7.77
N TYR A 35 -11.71 -8.59 -8.65
CA TYR A 35 -11.53 -9.74 -9.50
C TYR A 35 -11.73 -9.33 -10.95
N TRP A 36 -10.67 -9.43 -11.76
CA TRP A 36 -10.66 -9.07 -13.17
C TRP A 36 -10.16 -10.23 -14.03
N ALA A 37 -10.74 -10.37 -15.21
CA ALA A 37 -10.33 -11.37 -16.21
C ALA A 37 -9.73 -10.66 -17.44
N ASP A 38 -8.72 -11.28 -18.04
CA ASP A 38 -8.14 -10.85 -19.32
C ASP A 38 -8.95 -11.47 -20.48
N THR A 39 -10.26 -11.18 -20.49
CA THR A 39 -11.22 -11.63 -21.51
C THR A 39 -12.46 -10.75 -21.44
N ASP A 40 -13.21 -10.66 -22.53
CA ASP A 40 -14.42 -9.84 -22.62
C ASP A 40 -15.64 -10.46 -21.90
N ALA A 41 -15.52 -11.68 -21.38
CA ALA A 41 -16.58 -12.37 -20.68
C ALA A 41 -16.28 -12.56 -19.18
N ASP A 42 -17.32 -12.49 -18.36
CA ASP A 42 -17.21 -12.79 -16.93
C ASP A 42 -16.85 -14.26 -16.71
N VAL A 43 -15.87 -14.53 -15.86
CA VAL A 43 -15.41 -15.87 -15.51
C VAL A 43 -15.71 -16.19 -14.05
N ASN A 44 -16.45 -17.27 -13.80
CA ASN A 44 -16.76 -17.73 -12.45
C ASN A 44 -15.78 -18.82 -12.00
N TYR A 45 -15.03 -18.54 -10.92
CA TYR A 45 -14.11 -19.50 -10.34
C TYR A 45 -13.96 -19.28 -8.83
N GLY A 46 -13.89 -20.36 -8.05
CA GLY A 46 -13.65 -20.31 -6.61
C GLY A 46 -14.70 -19.55 -5.80
N GLY A 47 -15.95 -19.44 -6.30
CA GLY A 47 -17.03 -18.69 -5.66
C GLY A 47 -16.98 -17.18 -5.93
N HIS A 48 -16.09 -16.73 -6.81
CA HIS A 48 -15.95 -15.33 -7.23
C HIS A 48 -16.21 -15.18 -8.72
N THR A 49 -16.76 -14.02 -9.12
CA THR A 49 -16.92 -13.63 -10.52
C THR A 49 -15.80 -12.67 -10.89
N TYR A 50 -14.94 -13.10 -11.80
CA TYR A 50 -13.90 -12.26 -12.40
C TYR A 50 -14.52 -11.50 -13.57
N LYS A 51 -14.47 -10.18 -13.48
CA LYS A 51 -15.11 -9.28 -14.44
C LYS A 51 -14.31 -9.15 -15.72
N GLY A 52 -14.97 -9.37 -16.87
CA GLY A 52 -14.40 -9.17 -18.19
C GLY A 52 -14.58 -7.74 -18.72
N ASP A 53 -15.54 -6.98 -18.17
CA ASP A 53 -15.80 -5.57 -18.50
C ASP A 53 -14.98 -4.57 -17.68
N GLY A 54 -13.97 -5.06 -16.95
CA GLY A 54 -13.06 -4.24 -16.13
C GLY A 54 -11.95 -3.55 -16.93
N PRO A 55 -10.94 -3.01 -16.25
CA PRO A 55 -9.79 -2.39 -16.91
C PRO A 55 -9.02 -3.41 -17.75
N ILE A 56 -8.47 -2.96 -18.88
CA ILE A 56 -7.65 -3.82 -19.74
C ILE A 56 -6.32 -4.07 -19.04
N ILE A 57 -6.02 -5.33 -18.79
CA ILE A 57 -4.82 -5.74 -18.06
C ILE A 57 -3.89 -6.48 -19.02
N THR A 58 -2.67 -5.97 -19.16
CA THR A 58 -1.60 -6.64 -19.89
C THR A 58 -0.43 -6.91 -18.96
N ARG A 59 0.22 -8.03 -19.11
CA ARG A 59 1.37 -8.39 -18.27
C ARG A 59 2.58 -8.81 -19.08
N GLU A 60 3.74 -8.62 -18.51
CA GLU A 60 4.99 -9.19 -19.02
C GLU A 60 5.09 -10.68 -18.71
N LYS A 61 6.06 -11.34 -19.34
CA LYS A 61 6.38 -12.74 -19.05
C LYS A 61 6.86 -12.88 -17.61
N ILE A 62 6.40 -13.91 -16.93
CA ILE A 62 6.88 -14.27 -15.61
C ILE A 62 8.25 -14.94 -15.79
N ALA A 63 9.30 -14.27 -15.35
CA ALA A 63 10.64 -14.86 -15.31
C ALA A 63 10.79 -15.60 -13.97
N THR A 64 10.91 -16.92 -14.03
CA THR A 64 11.19 -17.76 -12.86
C THR A 64 12.64 -18.21 -12.96
N ASN A 65 13.46 -17.85 -11.96
CA ASN A 65 14.85 -18.26 -11.90
C ASN A 65 15.01 -19.44 -10.91
N SER A 66 15.96 -20.31 -11.20
CA SER A 66 16.34 -21.42 -10.29
C SER A 66 17.14 -20.96 -9.06
N THR A 67 17.59 -19.70 -9.07
CA THR A 67 18.30 -19.07 -7.95
C THR A 67 17.31 -18.40 -6.99
N VAL A 68 17.71 -18.21 -5.72
CA VAL A 68 16.93 -17.43 -4.74
C VAL A 68 16.96 -15.96 -5.14
N SER A 69 16.19 -15.62 -6.17
CA SER A 69 15.97 -14.25 -6.63
C SER A 69 14.51 -13.87 -6.44
N VAL A 70 14.27 -12.58 -6.32
CA VAL A 70 12.89 -12.06 -6.19
C VAL A 70 12.24 -12.11 -7.57
N ASP A 71 11.25 -12.99 -7.73
CA ASP A 71 10.44 -13.00 -8.94
C ASP A 71 9.60 -11.70 -9.00
N LYS A 72 9.61 -11.08 -10.16
CA LYS A 72 8.87 -9.85 -10.43
C LYS A 72 7.89 -10.08 -11.57
N LEU A 73 6.73 -9.49 -11.44
CA LEU A 73 5.71 -9.44 -12.47
C LEU A 73 5.35 -7.97 -12.72
N SER A 74 5.59 -7.50 -13.94
CA SER A 74 5.11 -6.19 -14.38
C SER A 74 3.73 -6.35 -15.00
N VAL A 75 2.79 -5.55 -14.51
CA VAL A 75 1.41 -5.51 -14.99
C VAL A 75 1.09 -4.09 -15.40
N THR A 76 0.55 -3.93 -16.61
CA THR A 76 0.05 -2.66 -17.11
C THR A 76 -1.47 -2.71 -17.12
N ILE A 77 -2.09 -1.78 -16.43
CA ILE A 77 -3.53 -1.61 -16.35
C ILE A 77 -3.89 -0.37 -17.16
N THR A 78 -4.72 -0.54 -18.18
CA THR A 78 -5.31 0.57 -18.91
C THR A 78 -6.74 0.73 -18.42
N ALA A 79 -6.98 1.78 -17.65
CA ALA A 79 -8.25 2.02 -16.97
C ALA A 79 -8.92 3.29 -17.50
N SER A 80 -10.23 3.23 -17.71
CA SER A 80 -11.08 4.37 -18.00
C SER A 80 -11.55 5.04 -16.71
N GLN A 81 -12.25 6.16 -16.81
CA GLN A 81 -12.88 6.80 -15.65
C GLN A 81 -14.03 5.96 -15.05
N ASN A 82 -14.57 5.03 -15.84
CA ASN A 82 -15.65 4.14 -15.40
C ASN A 82 -15.12 2.95 -14.58
N ASP A 83 -13.83 2.62 -14.72
CA ASP A 83 -13.20 1.56 -13.96
C ASP A 83 -12.92 2.06 -12.53
N GLN A 84 -13.70 1.58 -11.58
CA GLN A 84 -13.71 2.11 -10.21
C GLN A 84 -13.34 1.06 -9.18
N ILE A 85 -12.65 1.52 -8.15
CA ILE A 85 -12.35 0.82 -6.90
C ILE A 85 -13.05 1.56 -5.77
N GLY A 86 -14.10 0.95 -5.18
CA GLY A 86 -14.85 1.59 -4.10
C GLY A 86 -15.56 2.90 -4.50
N GLY A 87 -15.96 3.04 -5.78
CA GLY A 87 -16.60 4.25 -6.30
C GLY A 87 -15.63 5.37 -6.68
N VAL A 88 -14.32 5.08 -6.69
CA VAL A 88 -13.26 6.02 -7.10
C VAL A 88 -12.52 5.45 -8.31
N PRO A 89 -12.18 6.24 -9.34
CA PRO A 89 -11.42 5.76 -10.49
C PRO A 89 -10.13 5.06 -10.07
N VAL A 90 -9.80 3.93 -10.73
CA VAL A 90 -8.61 3.10 -10.41
C VAL A 90 -7.32 3.94 -10.40
N LEU A 91 -7.19 4.87 -11.34
CA LEU A 91 -6.02 5.75 -11.45
C LEU A 91 -5.90 6.70 -10.26
N GLU A 92 -7.00 7.23 -9.78
CA GLU A 92 -7.01 8.12 -8.61
C GLU A 92 -6.64 7.35 -7.34
N VAL A 93 -7.18 6.13 -7.16
CA VAL A 93 -6.79 5.23 -6.06
C VAL A 93 -5.30 4.93 -6.10
N ALA A 94 -4.75 4.67 -7.30
CA ALA A 94 -3.32 4.42 -7.48
C ALA A 94 -2.46 5.65 -7.13
N HIS A 95 -2.84 6.83 -7.61
CA HIS A 95 -2.15 8.09 -7.28
C HIS A 95 -2.15 8.40 -5.78
N ASN A 96 -3.22 8.02 -5.10
CA ASN A 96 -3.34 8.19 -3.65
C ASN A 96 -2.64 7.07 -2.84
N GLY A 97 -1.88 6.18 -3.50
CA GLY A 97 -1.15 5.09 -2.87
C GLY A 97 -2.03 3.94 -2.38
N GLY A 98 -3.31 3.90 -2.79
CA GLY A 98 -4.26 2.87 -2.36
C GLY A 98 -3.93 1.47 -2.87
N LEU A 99 -3.14 1.38 -3.94
CA LEU A 99 -2.68 0.11 -4.50
C LEU A 99 -1.31 -0.33 -3.96
N ASP A 100 -0.57 0.54 -3.29
CA ASP A 100 0.75 0.20 -2.75
C ASP A 100 0.65 -0.78 -1.58
N GLY A 101 1.30 -1.93 -1.75
CA GLY A 101 1.26 -3.03 -0.81
C GLY A 101 -0.04 -3.84 -0.85
N ALA A 102 -0.88 -3.66 -1.87
CA ALA A 102 -1.93 -4.62 -2.21
C ALA A 102 -1.31 -5.96 -2.60
N THR A 103 -2.05 -7.05 -2.46
CA THR A 103 -1.62 -8.38 -2.89
C THR A 103 -2.24 -8.68 -4.25
N LEU A 104 -1.43 -9.15 -5.19
CA LEU A 104 -1.86 -9.62 -6.50
C LEU A 104 -1.69 -11.13 -6.60
N ASP A 105 -2.79 -11.81 -6.87
CA ASP A 105 -2.85 -13.21 -7.24
C ASP A 105 -3.18 -13.32 -8.72
N LEU A 106 -2.30 -13.98 -9.48
CA LEU A 106 -2.48 -14.25 -10.89
C LEU A 106 -2.67 -15.73 -11.11
N ARG A 107 -3.79 -16.09 -11.73
CA ARG A 107 -4.12 -17.47 -12.11
C ARG A 107 -4.38 -17.53 -13.60
N ARG A 108 -4.17 -18.70 -14.19
CA ARG A 108 -4.58 -18.99 -15.56
C ARG A 108 -5.70 -20.00 -15.53
N ALA A 109 -6.86 -19.61 -16.03
CA ALA A 109 -8.01 -20.49 -16.24
C ALA A 109 -7.91 -21.19 -17.59
N PHE A 110 -8.27 -22.45 -17.62
CA PHE A 110 -8.43 -23.25 -18.82
C PHE A 110 -9.89 -23.65 -18.97
N PHE A 111 -10.39 -23.60 -20.20
CA PHE A 111 -11.78 -23.83 -20.50
C PHE A 111 -11.96 -25.10 -21.32
N ASP A 112 -13.12 -25.72 -21.17
CA ASP A 112 -13.62 -26.78 -22.06
C ASP A 112 -14.23 -26.16 -23.34
N ASP A 113 -14.63 -27.02 -24.26
CA ASP A 113 -15.26 -26.61 -25.53
C ASP A 113 -16.62 -25.91 -25.32
N ALA A 114 -17.23 -26.05 -24.14
CA ALA A 114 -18.48 -25.38 -23.76
C ALA A 114 -18.23 -24.02 -23.07
N GLY A 115 -16.97 -23.59 -22.91
CA GLY A 115 -16.60 -22.33 -22.24
C GLY A 115 -16.65 -22.38 -20.71
N LYS A 116 -16.73 -23.58 -20.12
CA LYS A 116 -16.70 -23.74 -18.66
C LYS A 116 -15.25 -23.93 -18.20
N VAL A 117 -14.91 -23.32 -17.05
CA VAL A 117 -13.59 -23.48 -16.45
C VAL A 117 -13.37 -24.92 -16.00
N ILE A 118 -12.35 -25.58 -16.54
CA ILE A 118 -11.89 -26.91 -16.13
C ILE A 118 -11.12 -26.81 -14.83
N GLU A 119 -10.08 -25.94 -14.84
CA GLU A 119 -9.16 -25.76 -13.71
C GLU A 119 -8.40 -24.44 -13.89
N CYS A 120 -7.89 -23.90 -12.78
CA CYS A 120 -6.99 -22.75 -12.79
C CYS A 120 -5.63 -23.13 -12.22
N ILE A 121 -4.58 -22.61 -12.85
CA ILE A 121 -3.20 -22.76 -12.37
C ILE A 121 -2.74 -21.45 -11.75
N ASP A 122 -2.24 -21.50 -10.52
CA ASP A 122 -1.61 -20.34 -9.88
C ASP A 122 -0.30 -20.01 -10.59
N LEU A 123 -0.20 -18.82 -11.17
CA LEU A 123 0.98 -18.37 -11.90
C LEU A 123 1.91 -17.53 -11.03
N PHE A 124 1.34 -16.59 -10.26
CA PHE A 124 2.11 -15.65 -9.46
C PHE A 124 1.32 -15.19 -8.23
N HIS A 125 2.03 -14.97 -7.13
CA HIS A 125 1.53 -14.34 -5.92
C HIS A 125 2.55 -13.33 -5.42
N GLY A 126 2.14 -12.09 -5.18
CA GLY A 126 3.07 -11.06 -4.74
C GLY A 126 2.42 -9.77 -4.24
N THR A 127 3.26 -8.88 -3.75
CA THR A 127 2.86 -7.56 -3.24
C THR A 127 3.10 -6.50 -4.31
N CYS A 128 2.10 -5.67 -4.56
CA CYS A 128 2.11 -4.62 -5.57
C CYS A 128 2.81 -3.35 -5.10
N GLU A 129 3.46 -2.69 -6.04
CA GLU A 129 4.03 -1.36 -5.92
C GLU A 129 3.72 -0.61 -7.22
N VAL A 130 3.13 0.57 -7.13
CA VAL A 130 2.88 1.41 -8.30
C VAL A 130 4.20 2.02 -8.76
N THR A 131 4.59 1.73 -10.01
CA THR A 131 5.85 2.23 -10.55
C THR A 131 5.68 3.44 -11.46
N GLN A 132 4.55 3.52 -12.15
CA GLN A 132 4.22 4.63 -13.04
C GLN A 132 2.70 4.74 -13.18
N GLY A 133 2.19 5.97 -13.13
CA GLY A 133 0.78 6.29 -13.44
C GLY A 133 0.70 7.58 -14.22
N GLY A 134 -0.13 7.60 -15.26
CA GLY A 134 -0.39 8.80 -16.06
C GLY A 134 -1.32 8.54 -17.25
N GLY A 135 -2.15 9.53 -17.57
CA GLY A 135 -3.18 9.38 -18.59
C GLY A 135 -4.18 8.28 -18.21
N PHE A 136 -4.29 7.25 -19.03
CA PHE A 136 -5.14 6.08 -18.79
C PHE A 136 -4.34 4.83 -18.40
N ILE A 137 -3.02 4.96 -18.23
CA ILE A 137 -2.10 3.83 -18.05
C ILE A 137 -1.54 3.85 -16.62
N LEU A 138 -1.59 2.70 -15.96
CA LEU A 138 -1.01 2.43 -14.68
C LEU A 138 -0.08 1.23 -14.80
N LYS A 139 1.19 1.37 -14.40
CA LYS A 139 2.14 0.26 -14.31
C LYS A 139 2.36 -0.13 -12.87
N ILE A 140 2.16 -1.41 -12.59
CA ILE A 140 2.34 -2.03 -11.30
C ILE A 140 3.46 -3.06 -11.40
N SER A 141 4.38 -3.04 -10.44
CA SER A 141 5.34 -4.11 -10.23
C SER A 141 4.91 -4.94 -9.04
N ALA A 142 4.59 -6.20 -9.26
CA ALA A 142 4.32 -7.15 -8.19
C ALA A 142 5.59 -7.96 -7.90
N LYS A 143 5.98 -8.02 -6.63
CA LYS A 143 7.18 -8.72 -6.15
C LYS A 143 6.78 -9.90 -5.29
N SER A 144 7.39 -11.06 -5.51
CA SER A 144 7.08 -12.27 -4.76
C SER A 144 7.43 -12.14 -3.28
N VAL A 145 6.87 -13.01 -2.45
CA VAL A 145 7.08 -13.04 -0.99
C VAL A 145 8.57 -13.23 -0.62
N VAL A 146 9.37 -13.80 -1.52
CA VAL A 146 10.82 -14.00 -1.36
C VAL A 146 11.55 -12.66 -1.11
N GLN A 147 11.00 -11.54 -1.59
CA GLN A 147 11.56 -10.21 -1.29
C GLN A 147 11.68 -9.94 0.22
N LYS A 148 10.79 -10.50 1.03
CA LYS A 148 10.83 -10.35 2.50
C LYS A 148 12.05 -11.01 3.13
N LEU A 149 12.73 -11.92 2.42
CA LEU A 149 13.96 -12.57 2.85
C LEU A 149 15.20 -11.72 2.54
N ASN A 150 15.07 -10.72 1.67
CA ASN A 150 16.17 -9.80 1.32
C ASN A 150 16.30 -8.70 2.37
N ILE A 151 16.66 -9.11 3.58
CA ILE A 151 16.93 -8.22 4.72
C ILE A 151 18.39 -8.35 5.12
N GLU A 152 19.03 -7.22 5.41
CA GLU A 152 20.37 -7.23 5.97
C GLU A 152 20.36 -7.83 7.38
N TYR A 153 21.30 -8.77 7.65
CA TYR A 153 21.50 -9.30 8.98
C TYR A 153 22.93 -8.98 9.47
N PRO A 154 23.08 -8.45 10.70
CA PRO A 154 22.04 -8.07 11.65
C PRO A 154 21.30 -6.80 11.20
N ASN A 155 19.96 -6.81 11.30
CA ASN A 155 19.11 -5.68 10.93
C ASN A 155 19.15 -4.52 11.93
N ARG A 156 19.77 -4.74 13.08
CA ARG A 156 19.93 -3.72 14.13
C ARG A 156 21.32 -3.11 14.06
N ARG A 157 21.35 -1.80 13.85
CA ARG A 157 22.56 -1.00 13.91
C ARG A 157 22.45 -0.04 15.10
N TYR A 158 23.59 0.34 15.67
CA TYR A 158 23.64 1.38 16.68
C TYR A 158 23.59 2.74 16.01
N TYR A 159 22.60 3.54 16.37
CA TYR A 159 22.43 4.89 15.87
C TYR A 159 22.37 5.89 17.02
N PRO A 160 22.85 7.14 16.81
CA PRO A 160 22.71 8.21 17.80
C PRO A 160 21.24 8.48 18.14
N GLN A 161 20.35 8.28 17.20
CA GLN A 161 18.90 8.41 17.35
C GLN A 161 18.22 7.05 17.53
N CYS A 162 17.02 7.05 18.15
CA CYS A 162 16.24 5.84 18.31
C CYS A 162 15.82 5.26 16.95
N PRO A 163 16.12 3.99 16.63
CA PRO A 163 15.81 3.38 15.35
C PRO A 163 14.31 3.06 15.17
N TYR A 164 13.54 3.03 16.27
CA TYR A 164 12.14 2.62 16.22
C TYR A 164 11.23 3.73 15.69
N SER A 165 10.24 3.32 14.91
CA SER A 165 9.14 4.22 14.54
C SER A 165 8.22 4.42 15.73
N ILE A 166 7.73 5.66 15.91
CA ILE A 166 6.75 5.94 16.97
C ILE A 166 5.48 5.10 16.73
N TYR A 167 4.84 4.65 17.79
CA TYR A 167 3.65 3.78 17.77
C TYR A 167 3.88 2.38 17.20
N SER A 168 5.12 2.00 16.84
CA SER A 168 5.42 0.62 16.49
C SER A 168 5.39 -0.30 17.72
N LYS A 169 5.30 -1.61 17.49
CA LYS A 169 5.34 -2.63 18.56
C LYS A 169 6.62 -2.53 19.39
N GLU A 170 7.73 -2.22 18.77
CA GLU A 170 9.04 -2.06 19.39
C GLU A 170 9.10 -0.80 20.26
N CYS A 171 8.54 0.31 19.77
CA CYS A 171 8.41 1.56 20.52
C CYS A 171 7.45 1.37 21.71
N GLY A 172 6.29 0.75 21.46
CA GLY A 172 5.30 0.38 22.46
C GLY A 172 4.51 1.55 23.06
N VAL A 173 4.58 2.73 22.45
CA VAL A 173 3.67 3.83 22.77
C VAL A 173 2.32 3.55 22.11
N ASP A 174 1.24 3.59 22.88
CA ASP A 174 -0.10 3.39 22.33
C ASP A 174 -0.59 4.66 21.64
N ILE A 175 -0.84 4.58 20.33
CA ILE A 175 -1.37 5.68 19.53
C ILE A 175 -2.73 6.17 20.05
N LYS A 176 -3.55 5.30 20.63
CA LYS A 176 -4.89 5.65 21.13
C LYS A 176 -4.84 6.67 22.25
N ALA A 177 -3.78 6.65 23.06
CA ALA A 177 -3.59 7.59 24.16
C ALA A 177 -3.28 9.02 23.67
N TYR A 178 -2.72 9.16 22.47
CA TYR A 178 -2.23 10.42 21.93
C TYR A 178 -3.06 10.92 20.74
N ARG A 179 -3.82 10.06 20.10
CA ARG A 179 -4.64 10.38 18.93
C ARG A 179 -5.84 11.22 19.33
N LYS A 180 -5.99 12.39 18.71
CA LYS A 180 -7.13 13.29 18.94
C LYS A 180 -7.90 13.48 17.63
N LYS A 181 -9.21 13.66 17.76
CA LYS A 181 -10.08 13.99 16.64
C LYS A 181 -10.15 15.51 16.51
N ALA A 182 -9.68 16.04 15.38
CA ALA A 182 -9.65 17.47 15.08
C ALA A 182 -10.57 17.80 13.92
N LYS A 183 -11.17 18.98 13.96
CA LYS A 183 -12.00 19.53 12.89
C LYS A 183 -11.30 20.71 12.25
N VAL A 184 -11.33 20.79 10.92
CA VAL A 184 -10.75 21.89 10.16
C VAL A 184 -11.62 23.14 10.34
N THR A 185 -11.03 24.23 10.82
CA THR A 185 -11.68 25.53 11.02
C THR A 185 -11.38 26.49 9.88
N ALA A 186 -10.20 26.42 9.28
CA ALA A 186 -9.84 27.20 8.10
C ALA A 186 -8.86 26.41 7.20
N VAL A 187 -8.88 26.72 5.92
CA VAL A 187 -7.99 26.16 4.91
C VAL A 187 -7.22 27.33 4.28
N THR A 188 -5.92 27.39 4.50
CA THR A 188 -5.05 28.46 4.02
C THR A 188 -4.22 28.08 2.80
N GLY A 189 -4.20 26.77 2.46
CA GLY A 189 -3.51 26.24 1.30
C GLY A 189 -3.90 24.80 1.02
N THR A 190 -3.32 24.20 -0.01
CA THR A 190 -3.56 22.78 -0.36
C THR A 190 -3.08 21.81 0.70
N ASN A 191 -2.08 22.22 1.49
CA ASN A 191 -1.46 21.43 2.55
C ASN A 191 -1.40 22.12 3.90
N THR A 192 -2.18 23.20 4.11
CA THR A 192 -2.15 23.98 5.33
C THR A 192 -3.57 24.22 5.83
N VAL A 193 -3.84 23.77 7.05
CA VAL A 193 -5.15 23.87 7.69
C VAL A 193 -5.03 24.40 9.12
N GLN A 194 -6.07 25.10 9.59
CA GLN A 194 -6.27 25.37 11.00
C GLN A 194 -7.26 24.37 11.58
N ILE A 195 -7.04 24.01 12.84
CA ILE A 195 -7.87 23.04 13.55
C ILE A 195 -8.43 23.62 14.85
N ASP A 196 -9.50 23.01 15.33
CA ASP A 196 -10.25 23.40 16.52
C ASP A 196 -9.57 23.01 17.85
N ILE A 197 -8.45 22.26 17.80
CA ILE A 197 -7.75 21.80 18.99
C ILE A 197 -6.56 22.73 19.28
N PRO A 198 -6.48 23.33 20.48
CA PRO A 198 -5.31 24.07 20.88
C PRO A 198 -4.13 23.13 21.17
N PHE A 199 -2.91 23.54 20.79
CA PHE A 199 -1.68 22.81 21.04
C PHE A 199 -0.48 23.76 21.14
N GLU A 200 0.60 23.29 21.77
CA GLU A 200 1.87 23.99 21.82
C GLU A 200 2.58 23.91 20.46
N ASP A 201 3.31 24.96 20.10
CA ASP A 201 4.08 25.00 18.85
C ASP A 201 5.04 23.79 18.77
N GLY A 202 5.04 23.12 17.62
CA GLY A 202 5.85 21.93 17.37
C GLY A 202 5.30 20.62 17.95
N TYR A 203 4.19 20.62 18.70
CA TYR A 203 3.70 19.43 19.37
C TYR A 203 3.34 18.29 18.38
N TYR A 204 2.71 18.61 17.26
CA TYR A 204 2.34 17.63 16.23
C TYR A 204 3.39 17.48 15.13
N THR A 205 4.44 18.26 15.11
CA THR A 205 5.52 18.17 14.11
C THR A 205 6.11 16.76 14.07
N ALA A 206 6.39 16.26 12.87
CA ALA A 206 6.78 14.87 12.57
C ALA A 206 5.73 13.81 12.97
N GLY A 207 4.53 14.24 13.33
CA GLY A 207 3.39 13.36 13.61
C GLY A 207 2.63 12.96 12.36
N GLY A 208 1.40 12.49 12.55
CA GLY A 208 0.54 12.10 11.45
C GLY A 208 -0.86 12.67 11.57
N MET A 209 -1.53 12.72 10.44
CA MET A 209 -2.91 13.12 10.28
C MET A 209 -3.62 12.09 9.39
N GLU A 210 -4.71 11.52 9.89
CA GLU A 210 -5.57 10.56 9.16
C GLU A 210 -6.93 11.21 8.91
N TRP A 211 -7.28 11.42 7.66
CA TRP A 211 -8.53 12.04 7.28
C TRP A 211 -9.71 11.07 7.41
N ILE A 212 -10.77 11.50 8.10
CA ILE A 212 -11.98 10.70 8.33
C ILE A 212 -13.09 11.11 7.36
N SER A 213 -13.14 12.38 7.00
CA SER A 213 -14.18 12.93 6.14
C SER A 213 -13.61 13.88 5.09
N GLY A 214 -14.45 14.24 4.12
CA GLY A 214 -14.11 15.14 3.03
C GLY A 214 -13.35 14.45 1.88
N PRO A 215 -12.81 15.25 0.96
CA PRO A 215 -12.14 14.75 -0.25
C PRO A 215 -10.90 13.91 0.02
N LEU A 216 -10.30 14.05 1.21
CA LEU A 216 -9.10 13.32 1.63
C LEU A 216 -9.42 12.12 2.53
N ALA A 217 -10.69 11.77 2.73
CA ALA A 217 -11.09 10.68 3.60
C ALA A 217 -10.34 9.37 3.30
N GLY A 218 -9.83 8.71 4.34
CA GLY A 218 -9.04 7.48 4.23
C GLY A 218 -7.55 7.70 3.94
N GLN A 219 -7.11 8.92 3.69
CA GLN A 219 -5.70 9.23 3.49
C GLN A 219 -5.01 9.50 4.83
N ALA A 220 -3.75 9.04 4.93
CA ALA A 220 -2.86 9.36 6.04
C ALA A 220 -1.69 10.20 5.52
N THR A 221 -1.44 11.33 6.17
CA THR A 221 -0.39 12.25 5.78
C THR A 221 0.53 12.57 6.96
N GLN A 222 1.78 12.88 6.69
CA GLN A 222 2.72 13.31 7.71
C GLN A 222 2.58 14.81 7.98
N ILE A 223 2.62 15.20 9.24
CA ILE A 223 2.63 16.61 9.65
C ILE A 223 4.08 17.11 9.57
N MET A 224 4.29 18.14 8.76
CA MET A 224 5.60 18.78 8.59
C MET A 224 5.87 19.83 9.67
N ASP A 225 4.85 20.64 9.96
CA ASP A 225 4.96 21.69 10.99
C ASP A 225 3.61 21.89 11.68
N SER A 226 3.66 22.35 12.93
CA SER A 226 2.49 22.64 13.75
C SER A 226 2.72 23.87 14.61
N LYS A 227 2.02 24.98 14.32
CA LYS A 227 2.23 26.26 14.98
C LYS A 227 0.95 27.09 14.98
N ASN A 228 0.64 27.77 16.09
CA ASN A 228 -0.50 28.68 16.20
C ASN A 228 -1.83 28.06 15.70
N SER A 229 -2.18 26.86 16.15
CA SER A 229 -3.34 26.08 15.71
C SER A 229 -3.35 25.73 14.21
N THR A 230 -2.25 26.00 13.50
CA THR A 230 -2.06 25.68 12.08
C THR A 230 -1.23 24.42 11.93
N ILE A 231 -1.69 23.50 11.08
CA ILE A 231 -1.00 22.27 10.71
C ILE A 231 -0.59 22.39 9.25
N VAL A 232 0.70 22.20 9.00
CA VAL A 232 1.26 22.01 7.65
C VAL A 232 1.56 20.53 7.48
N TYR A 233 0.96 19.89 6.49
CA TYR A 233 1.15 18.45 6.25
C TYR A 233 1.70 18.18 4.85
N MET A 234 2.30 17.01 4.67
CA MET A 234 2.76 16.55 3.36
C MET A 234 1.54 16.10 2.55
N SER A 235 1.24 16.82 1.47
CA SER A 235 0.15 16.46 0.57
C SER A 235 0.70 15.70 -0.63
N ALA A 236 0.14 14.53 -0.90
CA ALA A 236 0.43 13.76 -2.11
C ALA A 236 -0.55 14.12 -3.25
N THR A 237 -1.59 14.91 -2.98
CA THR A 237 -2.67 15.23 -3.93
C THR A 237 -2.83 16.74 -4.07
N ASN A 238 -3.33 17.18 -5.22
CA ASN A 238 -3.71 18.58 -5.46
C ASN A 238 -5.08 18.94 -4.88
N THR A 239 -5.73 18.01 -4.19
CA THR A 239 -7.06 18.21 -3.59
C THR A 239 -6.89 18.81 -2.20
N ALA A 240 -7.54 19.96 -1.99
CA ALA A 240 -7.58 20.61 -0.67
C ALA A 240 -8.70 20.04 0.20
N PRO A 241 -8.53 19.98 1.53
CA PRO A 241 -9.61 19.67 2.46
C PRO A 241 -10.62 20.82 2.51
N ARG A 242 -11.77 20.57 3.10
CA ARG A 242 -12.84 21.57 3.28
C ARG A 242 -12.95 21.97 4.74
N ILE A 243 -13.44 23.19 4.97
CA ILE A 243 -13.82 23.62 6.33
C ILE A 243 -14.91 22.67 6.85
N GLY A 244 -14.70 22.17 8.05
CA GLY A 244 -15.58 21.19 8.67
C GLY A 244 -15.14 19.76 8.52
N ASP A 245 -14.17 19.44 7.65
CA ASP A 245 -13.61 18.11 7.54
C ASP A 245 -12.94 17.68 8.85
N VAL A 246 -12.94 16.39 9.08
CA VAL A 246 -12.47 15.79 10.33
C VAL A 246 -11.29 14.89 10.06
N ALA A 247 -10.26 15.02 10.90
CA ALA A 247 -9.10 14.14 10.86
C ALA A 247 -8.71 13.67 12.26
N TYR A 248 -8.10 12.51 12.36
CA TYR A 248 -7.33 12.14 13.54
C TYR A 248 -5.92 12.70 13.41
N ILE A 249 -5.45 13.35 14.48
CA ILE A 249 -4.08 13.84 14.57
C ILE A 249 -3.37 13.19 15.75
N TYR A 250 -2.08 12.94 15.58
CA TYR A 250 -1.23 12.38 16.64
C TYR A 250 0.18 12.96 16.57
N PRO A 251 0.83 13.17 17.74
CA PRO A 251 2.13 13.82 17.81
C PRO A 251 3.25 12.93 17.28
N GLY A 252 4.27 13.56 16.70
CA GLY A 252 5.49 12.91 16.24
C GLY A 252 6.59 12.82 17.30
N CYS A 253 7.64 12.06 16.93
CA CYS A 253 8.84 11.86 17.73
C CYS A 253 10.07 12.22 16.89
N ASP A 254 10.95 13.08 17.44
CA ASP A 254 12.23 13.46 16.85
C ASP A 254 13.35 12.43 17.08
N LYS A 255 12.99 11.28 17.67
CA LYS A 255 13.91 10.18 17.97
C LYS A 255 14.94 10.45 19.08
N THR A 256 14.84 11.60 19.76
CA THR A 256 15.75 11.94 20.85
C THR A 256 15.31 11.30 22.17
N PRO A 257 16.27 11.00 23.08
CA PRO A 257 15.95 10.52 24.43
C PRO A 257 15.08 11.51 25.23
N THR A 258 15.31 12.81 25.05
CA THR A 258 14.57 13.88 25.75
C THR A 258 13.09 13.88 25.38
N THR A 259 12.77 13.84 24.09
CA THR A 259 11.38 13.77 23.63
C THR A 259 10.71 12.47 24.08
N CYS A 260 11.43 11.35 24.00
CA CYS A 260 10.93 10.07 24.44
C CYS A 260 10.55 10.08 25.93
N LYS A 261 11.36 10.72 26.79
CA LYS A 261 11.12 10.87 28.23
C LYS A 261 9.98 11.85 28.52
N ASN A 262 10.08 13.08 27.98
CA ASN A 262 9.22 14.17 28.42
C ASN A 262 7.84 14.15 27.74
N LYS A 263 7.78 13.82 26.44
CA LYS A 263 6.54 13.83 25.65
C LYS A 263 5.76 12.52 25.76
N PHE A 264 6.45 11.38 25.77
CA PHE A 264 5.82 10.07 25.69
C PHE A 264 5.99 9.21 26.95
N ASN A 265 6.75 9.66 27.95
CA ASN A 265 7.08 8.89 29.16
C ASN A 265 7.53 7.44 28.87
N ASN A 266 8.33 7.27 27.81
CA ASN A 266 8.68 5.94 27.26
C ASN A 266 10.21 5.74 27.18
N PHE A 267 10.97 6.40 28.02
CA PHE A 267 12.44 6.36 27.98
C PHE A 267 13.02 4.94 28.16
N SER A 268 12.39 4.08 28.93
CA SER A 268 12.82 2.68 29.14
C SER A 268 12.91 1.87 27.83
N ARG A 269 12.12 2.23 26.83
CA ARG A 269 12.13 1.60 25.51
C ARG A 269 12.94 2.36 24.46
N ASN A 270 13.53 3.49 24.83
CA ASN A 270 14.41 4.21 23.93
C ASN A 270 15.67 3.39 23.63
N ARG A 271 16.05 3.31 22.37
CA ARG A 271 17.23 2.57 21.89
C ARG A 271 18.21 3.47 21.15
N ALA A 272 18.15 4.77 21.42
CA ALA A 272 19.18 5.69 20.98
C ALA A 272 20.51 5.37 21.67
N THR A 273 21.59 5.48 20.93
CA THR A 273 22.96 5.33 21.43
C THR A 273 23.74 6.62 21.09
N PRO A 274 23.47 7.73 21.82
CA PRO A 274 23.95 9.07 21.45
C PRO A 274 25.48 9.23 21.49
N TYR A 275 26.18 8.30 22.13
CA TYR A 275 27.64 8.31 22.23
C TYR A 275 28.36 7.49 21.15
N VAL A 276 27.63 6.89 20.21
CA VAL A 276 28.24 6.22 19.06
C VAL A 276 28.71 7.29 18.07
N PRO A 277 30.01 7.28 17.70
CA PRO A 277 30.53 8.24 16.72
C PRO A 277 29.82 8.08 15.38
N LEU A 278 29.53 9.17 14.71
CA LEU A 278 29.09 9.13 13.32
C LEU A 278 30.21 8.59 12.44
N LYS A 279 29.86 7.90 11.36
CA LYS A 279 30.82 7.28 10.42
C LYS A 279 31.84 8.30 9.88
N GLU A 280 31.41 9.56 9.74
CA GLU A 280 32.23 10.67 9.25
C GLU A 280 33.21 11.20 10.30
N THR A 281 33.03 10.89 11.58
CA THR A 281 33.91 11.32 12.67
C THR A 281 34.97 10.28 13.04
N ILE A 282 34.92 9.10 12.45
CA ILE A 282 35.92 8.05 12.63
C ILE A 282 37.03 8.31 11.60
N ARG A 283 38.15 8.88 12.04
CA ARG A 283 39.37 9.03 11.24
C ARG A 283 40.35 7.91 11.54
#